data_358240b1e8749410df810d641a9fc3c5
#
_entry.id   358240b1e8749410df810d641a9fc3c5
#
_cell.length_a   1.000
_cell.length_b   1.000
_cell.length_c   1.000
_cell.angle_alpha   90.00
_cell.angle_beta   90.00
_cell.angle_gamma   90.00
#
_symmetry.space_group_name_H-M   'P 1'
#
loop_
_entity.id
_entity.type
_entity.pdbx_description
1 polymer ?
#
loop_
_entity_poly.entity_id
_entity_poly.type
_entity_poly.pdbx_seq_one_letter_code
_entity_poly.pdbx_strand_id
1 'polypeptide(L)'
;MATPRVAVGIINYQDYRHLPVCLDSVKRQSLTPDLIMVLDNQSSVGEIRAVASAYPEVQMLSMKENLGYSGGANRLIREADGYEYILLLNPDAVLDPRCLEEMVRVMESAPGVGSVGGKLILGDSQLDGGRADTTPRLLDSTGHLIFRSRRIIDRGHGELDVGQYETSEEVFSICGAAVLFRRRMLEEVQIDGEYFDEDFFAYKEDVDICWRAQLLGWRSFYTPAATAHHLRGWKRRDDRRSVPWVRKYHSFKNHYLMMIKNELPSLFWRDFLPILWLGVRAMVYISIMEPALWSSVLDLRKYWPRAQHKRRIIMGRRRASVEMMGRWFV
;
A
#
# COMPACT_ATOMS: atom_id res chain seq x y z
N MET A 1 27.74 7.22 -11.68
CA MET A 1 26.99 7.65 -10.49
C MET A 1 27.10 6.52 -9.47
N ALA A 2 27.13 6.83 -8.17
CA ALA A 2 27.09 5.78 -7.16
C ALA A 2 25.76 5.02 -7.24
N THR A 3 25.78 3.71 -6.96
CA THR A 3 24.54 2.91 -6.90
C THR A 3 23.68 3.43 -5.74
N PRO A 4 22.39 3.72 -5.96
CA PRO A 4 21.53 4.23 -4.90
C PRO A 4 21.36 3.18 -3.79
N ARG A 5 21.36 3.63 -2.53
CA ARG A 5 21.17 2.77 -1.38
C ARG A 5 19.68 2.42 -1.19
N VAL A 6 19.40 1.13 -1.09
CA VAL A 6 18.04 0.61 -0.99
C VAL A 6 17.84 -0.16 0.31
N ALA A 7 16.80 0.21 1.07
CA ALA A 7 16.32 -0.55 2.21
C ALA A 7 15.04 -1.31 1.85
N VAL A 8 14.89 -2.52 2.40
CA VAL A 8 13.65 -3.31 2.34
C VAL A 8 13.10 -3.43 3.75
N GLY A 9 11.84 -3.03 3.95
CA GLY A 9 11.13 -3.13 5.21
C GLY A 9 9.90 -4.03 5.08
N ILE A 10 9.81 -5.06 5.90
CA ILE A 10 8.71 -6.02 5.94
C ILE A 10 7.96 -5.85 7.26
N ILE A 11 6.63 -5.64 7.21
CA ILE A 11 5.79 -5.54 8.40
C ILE A 11 5.11 -6.88 8.62
N ASN A 12 5.59 -7.64 9.62
CA ASN A 12 5.01 -8.93 9.96
C ASN A 12 4.03 -8.81 11.13
N TYR A 13 2.84 -9.38 10.98
CA TYR A 13 1.87 -9.58 12.05
C TYR A 13 1.34 -11.01 11.99
N GLN A 14 1.92 -11.88 12.83
CA GLN A 14 1.54 -13.30 12.99
C GLN A 14 1.60 -14.15 11.70
N ASP A 15 2.33 -13.70 10.68
CA ASP A 15 2.50 -14.45 9.43
C ASP A 15 3.91 -15.06 9.31
N TYR A 16 4.17 -16.08 10.11
CA TYR A 16 5.46 -16.78 10.08
C TYR A 16 5.58 -17.82 8.98
N ARG A 17 4.45 -18.20 8.40
CA ARG A 17 4.42 -19.18 7.31
C ARG A 17 5.00 -18.61 6.02
N HIS A 18 4.65 -17.39 5.68
CA HIS A 18 5.02 -16.78 4.41
C HIS A 18 6.31 -15.95 4.53
N LEU A 19 6.61 -15.41 5.71
CA LEU A 19 7.77 -14.55 5.94
C LEU A 19 9.11 -15.16 5.46
N PRO A 20 9.44 -16.46 5.69
CA PRO A 20 10.67 -17.06 5.17
C PRO A 20 10.75 -17.02 3.64
N VAL A 21 9.65 -17.34 2.95
CA VAL A 21 9.61 -17.34 1.47
C VAL A 21 9.76 -15.91 0.93
N CYS A 22 9.13 -14.93 1.59
CA CYS A 22 9.29 -13.51 1.30
C CYS A 22 10.77 -13.09 1.43
N LEU A 23 11.41 -13.39 2.57
CA LEU A 23 12.82 -13.08 2.83
C LEU A 23 13.76 -13.74 1.81
N ASP A 24 13.53 -15.00 1.46
CA ASP A 24 14.30 -15.68 0.42
C ASP A 24 14.16 -15.01 -0.95
N SER A 25 12.99 -14.48 -1.28
CA SER A 25 12.78 -13.74 -2.53
C SER A 25 13.54 -12.41 -2.55
N VAL A 26 13.61 -11.72 -1.41
CA VAL A 26 14.40 -10.48 -1.24
C VAL A 26 15.89 -10.75 -1.37
N LYS A 27 16.39 -11.83 -0.79
CA LYS A 27 17.81 -12.24 -0.88
C LYS A 27 18.23 -12.64 -2.31
N ARG A 28 17.30 -13.15 -3.12
CA ARG A 28 17.55 -13.55 -4.51
C ARG A 28 17.42 -12.41 -5.53
N GLN A 29 17.21 -11.16 -5.10
CA GLN A 29 17.10 -10.03 -6.02
C GLN A 29 18.42 -9.78 -6.76
N SER A 30 18.36 -9.49 -8.07
CA SER A 30 19.51 -9.09 -8.91
C SER A 30 20.17 -7.81 -8.41
N LEU A 31 19.38 -6.87 -7.89
CA LEU A 31 19.84 -5.72 -7.12
C LEU A 31 19.74 -6.07 -5.63
N THR A 32 20.86 -6.38 -5.01
CA THR A 32 20.93 -6.69 -3.58
C THR A 32 20.58 -5.44 -2.76
N PRO A 33 19.57 -5.47 -1.87
CA PRO A 33 19.30 -4.36 -0.97
C PRO A 33 20.43 -4.20 0.06
N ASP A 34 20.74 -2.95 0.43
CA ASP A 34 21.78 -2.63 1.43
C ASP A 34 21.33 -2.88 2.87
N LEU A 35 20.02 -2.94 3.11
CA LEU A 35 19.41 -3.20 4.41
C LEU A 35 18.12 -3.99 4.23
N ILE A 36 17.96 -5.08 4.98
CA ILE A 36 16.70 -5.82 5.09
C ILE A 36 16.24 -5.76 6.54
N MET A 37 15.00 -5.30 6.75
CA MET A 37 14.39 -5.17 8.08
C MET A 37 13.07 -5.92 8.12
N VAL A 38 12.82 -6.58 9.24
CA VAL A 38 11.50 -7.12 9.60
C VAL A 38 11.02 -6.45 10.87
N LEU A 39 9.89 -5.78 10.80
CA LEU A 39 9.19 -5.29 11.98
C LEU A 39 8.17 -6.34 12.40
N ASP A 40 8.41 -6.94 13.54
CA ASP A 40 7.49 -7.87 14.18
C ASP A 40 6.47 -7.08 15.02
N ASN A 41 5.26 -7.02 14.53
CA ASN A 41 4.18 -6.17 15.05
C ASN A 41 3.37 -6.90 16.12
N GLN A 42 4.00 -7.20 17.28
CA GLN A 42 3.41 -7.92 18.41
C GLN A 42 3.09 -9.40 18.10
N SER A 43 4.08 -10.15 17.72
CA SER A 43 3.90 -11.58 17.49
C SER A 43 4.42 -12.47 18.64
N SER A 44 4.30 -13.79 18.52
CA SER A 44 4.81 -14.69 19.55
C SER A 44 6.33 -14.74 19.56
N VAL A 45 6.92 -14.64 20.77
CA VAL A 45 8.38 -14.55 20.96
C VAL A 45 9.15 -15.76 20.39
N GLY A 46 8.54 -16.95 20.37
CA GLY A 46 9.19 -18.16 19.86
C GLY A 46 9.42 -18.15 18.35
N GLU A 47 8.40 -17.74 17.61
CA GLU A 47 8.40 -17.78 16.15
C GLU A 47 9.34 -16.73 15.56
N ILE A 48 9.32 -15.50 16.12
CA ILE A 48 10.23 -14.45 15.65
C ILE A 48 11.70 -14.78 15.89
N ARG A 49 12.03 -15.46 17.00
CA ARG A 49 13.39 -15.92 17.28
C ARG A 49 13.85 -16.97 16.28
N ALA A 50 12.98 -17.87 15.86
CA ALA A 50 13.31 -18.87 14.84
C ALA A 50 13.66 -18.20 13.51
N VAL A 51 12.87 -17.20 13.08
CA VAL A 51 13.18 -16.41 11.89
C VAL A 51 14.50 -15.65 12.05
N ALA A 52 14.73 -14.96 13.18
CA ALA A 52 15.97 -14.24 13.43
C ALA A 52 17.21 -15.15 13.40
N SER A 53 17.09 -16.39 13.88
CA SER A 53 18.17 -17.37 13.84
C SER A 53 18.44 -17.89 12.43
N ALA A 54 17.40 -18.01 11.59
CA ALA A 54 17.54 -18.45 10.20
C ALA A 54 18.06 -17.36 9.25
N TYR A 55 17.84 -16.08 9.60
CA TYR A 55 18.21 -14.91 8.81
C TYR A 55 19.03 -13.90 9.62
N PRO A 56 20.27 -14.21 10.01
CA PRO A 56 21.09 -13.38 10.90
C PRO A 56 21.48 -12.03 10.29
N GLU A 57 21.41 -11.89 8.96
CA GLU A 57 21.66 -10.64 8.23
C GLU A 57 20.46 -9.66 8.24
N VAL A 58 19.28 -10.13 8.66
CA VAL A 58 18.06 -9.32 8.70
C VAL A 58 17.94 -8.61 10.04
N GLN A 59 17.76 -7.30 10.00
CA GLN A 59 17.50 -6.51 11.20
C GLN A 59 16.08 -6.74 11.70
N MET A 60 15.94 -7.35 12.86
CA MET A 60 14.64 -7.63 13.48
C MET A 60 14.25 -6.53 14.47
N LEU A 61 13.06 -5.96 14.29
CA LEU A 61 12.48 -4.93 15.15
C LEU A 61 11.21 -5.48 15.81
N SER A 62 11.26 -5.84 17.09
CA SER A 62 10.12 -6.41 17.82
C SER A 62 9.34 -5.32 18.55
N MET A 63 8.05 -5.20 18.29
CA MET A 63 7.16 -4.24 18.92
C MET A 63 6.41 -4.88 20.10
N LYS A 64 6.20 -4.10 21.17
CA LYS A 64 5.45 -4.54 22.35
C LYS A 64 3.94 -4.57 22.11
N GLU A 65 3.47 -3.81 21.13
CA GLU A 65 2.06 -3.66 20.74
C GLU A 65 1.93 -3.64 19.22
N ASN A 66 0.75 -3.97 18.71
CA ASN A 66 0.45 -3.89 17.29
C ASN A 66 0.21 -2.43 16.88
N LEU A 67 1.17 -1.85 16.16
CA LEU A 67 1.13 -0.48 15.65
C LEU A 67 0.24 -0.32 14.40
N GLY A 68 -0.35 -1.41 13.91
CA GLY A 68 -0.95 -1.45 12.57
C GLY A 68 0.10 -1.35 11.46
N TYR A 69 -0.38 -1.31 10.21
CA TYR A 69 0.50 -1.13 9.07
C TYR A 69 1.14 0.27 9.06
N SER A 70 0.33 1.33 9.28
CA SER A 70 0.81 2.72 9.25
C SER A 70 1.92 2.99 10.26
N GLY A 71 1.75 2.58 11.52
CA GLY A 71 2.78 2.75 12.56
C GLY A 71 4.02 1.90 12.30
N GLY A 72 3.82 0.66 11.83
CA GLY A 72 4.93 -0.22 11.43
C GLY A 72 5.74 0.36 10.28
N ALA A 73 5.08 0.86 9.23
CA ALA A 73 5.73 1.53 8.10
C ALA A 73 6.50 2.77 8.55
N ASN A 74 5.92 3.60 9.39
CA ASN A 74 6.58 4.77 9.96
C ASN A 74 7.86 4.39 10.72
N ARG A 75 7.81 3.31 11.50
CA ARG A 75 8.99 2.83 12.24
C ARG A 75 10.08 2.36 11.27
N LEU A 76 9.76 1.54 10.28
CA LEU A 76 10.72 1.06 9.27
C LEU A 76 11.35 2.20 8.47
N ILE A 77 10.55 3.20 8.07
CA ILE A 77 11.04 4.36 7.32
C ILE A 77 12.04 5.18 8.16
N ARG A 78 11.81 5.32 9.47
CA ARG A 78 12.76 6.00 10.38
C ARG A 78 14.06 5.21 10.55
N GLU A 79 13.98 3.88 10.69
CA GLU A 79 15.17 3.03 10.79
C GLU A 79 16.00 3.00 9.49
N ALA A 80 15.35 3.21 8.34
CA ALA A 80 15.99 3.32 7.05
C ALA A 80 16.49 4.75 6.75
N ASP A 81 16.87 5.53 7.76
CA ASP A 81 17.42 6.86 7.52
C ASP A 81 18.74 6.80 6.71
N GLY A 82 18.91 7.74 5.79
CA GLY A 82 20.07 7.78 4.88
C GLY A 82 19.98 6.82 3.68
N TYR A 83 18.87 6.08 3.48
CA TYR A 83 18.61 5.29 2.27
C TYR A 83 17.77 6.09 1.27
N GLU A 84 18.14 6.06 -0.01
CA GLU A 84 17.46 6.83 -1.06
C GLU A 84 16.11 6.23 -1.43
N TYR A 85 16.03 4.91 -1.38
CA TYR A 85 14.81 4.16 -1.68
C TYR A 85 14.46 3.19 -0.55
N ILE A 86 13.16 3.04 -0.30
CA ILE A 86 12.63 2.14 0.70
C ILE A 86 11.52 1.32 0.06
N LEU A 87 11.74 0.02 -0.08
CA LEU A 87 10.70 -0.94 -0.46
C LEU A 87 9.94 -1.35 0.80
N LEU A 88 8.65 -1.06 0.86
CA LEU A 88 7.76 -1.68 1.84
C LEU A 88 7.12 -2.90 1.21
N LEU A 89 7.18 -4.02 1.91
CA LEU A 89 6.78 -5.33 1.42
C LEU A 89 5.94 -6.05 2.46
N ASN A 90 4.84 -6.66 2.02
CA ASN A 90 4.06 -7.54 2.89
C ASN A 90 4.78 -8.88 3.10
N PRO A 91 4.60 -9.55 4.26
CA PRO A 91 5.26 -10.84 4.53
C PRO A 91 4.76 -11.97 3.62
N ASP A 92 3.60 -11.81 2.99
CA ASP A 92 2.98 -12.74 2.03
C ASP A 92 3.18 -12.32 0.56
N ALA A 93 4.16 -11.45 0.30
CA ALA A 93 4.57 -11.08 -1.06
C ALA A 93 5.93 -11.70 -1.41
N VAL A 94 6.04 -12.24 -2.61
CA VAL A 94 7.23 -12.92 -3.16
C VAL A 94 7.67 -12.21 -4.41
N LEU A 95 8.88 -11.66 -4.41
CA LEU A 95 9.42 -10.88 -5.52
C LEU A 95 10.05 -11.80 -6.58
N ASP A 96 9.80 -11.53 -7.86
CA ASP A 96 10.59 -12.10 -8.94
C ASP A 96 12.03 -11.55 -8.91
N PRO A 97 13.05 -12.30 -9.42
CA PRO A 97 14.46 -11.96 -9.21
C PRO A 97 14.90 -10.56 -9.64
N ARG A 98 14.21 -9.92 -10.58
CA ARG A 98 14.56 -8.58 -11.08
C ARG A 98 13.59 -7.48 -10.60
N CYS A 99 12.66 -7.80 -9.73
CA CYS A 99 11.59 -6.89 -9.32
C CYS A 99 12.15 -5.57 -8.74
N LEU A 100 13.07 -5.66 -7.79
CA LEU A 100 13.66 -4.48 -7.14
C LEU A 100 14.49 -3.64 -8.12
N GLU A 101 15.30 -4.29 -8.96
CA GLU A 101 16.11 -3.63 -10.00
C GLU A 101 15.23 -2.81 -10.96
N GLU A 102 14.14 -3.40 -11.44
CA GLU A 102 13.22 -2.75 -12.37
C GLU A 102 12.47 -1.57 -11.73
N MET A 103 12.10 -1.68 -10.45
CA MET A 103 11.51 -0.55 -9.71
C MET A 103 12.53 0.59 -9.53
N VAL A 104 13.75 0.29 -9.15
CA VAL A 104 14.83 1.28 -8.99
C VAL A 104 15.14 1.95 -10.31
N ARG A 105 15.19 1.20 -11.43
CA ARG A 105 15.41 1.75 -12.76
C ARG A 105 14.38 2.83 -13.13
N VAL A 106 13.10 2.61 -12.80
CA VAL A 106 12.05 3.62 -13.00
C VAL A 106 12.30 4.85 -12.11
N MET A 107 12.65 4.65 -10.84
CA MET A 107 12.99 5.76 -9.95
C MET A 107 14.13 6.61 -10.48
N GLU A 108 15.23 5.98 -10.94
CA GLU A 108 16.40 6.70 -11.46
C GLU A 108 16.11 7.44 -12.77
N SER A 109 15.26 6.88 -13.64
CA SER A 109 14.90 7.50 -14.92
C SER A 109 14.01 8.73 -14.79
N ALA A 110 13.31 8.90 -13.65
CA ALA A 110 12.29 9.92 -13.50
C ALA A 110 12.29 10.56 -12.09
N PRO A 111 13.03 11.68 -11.86
CA PRO A 111 13.15 12.31 -10.54
C PRO A 111 11.84 12.75 -9.90
N GLY A 112 10.78 12.99 -10.70
CA GLY A 112 9.45 13.35 -10.19
C GLY A 112 8.59 12.15 -9.78
N VAL A 113 9.09 10.91 -9.91
CA VAL A 113 8.40 9.71 -9.44
C VAL A 113 8.73 9.50 -7.97
N GLY A 114 7.70 9.43 -7.14
CA GLY A 114 7.79 9.26 -5.69
C GLY A 114 7.50 7.83 -5.22
N SER A 115 6.68 7.09 -5.95
CA SER A 115 6.35 5.69 -5.66
C SER A 115 6.31 4.85 -6.93
N VAL A 116 6.83 3.62 -6.85
CA VAL A 116 6.81 2.64 -7.95
C VAL A 116 6.25 1.32 -7.44
N GLY A 117 5.37 0.71 -8.23
CA GLY A 117 4.89 -0.65 -8.02
C GLY A 117 5.00 -1.48 -9.29
N GLY A 118 5.01 -2.78 -9.09
CA GLY A 118 5.06 -3.77 -10.16
C GLY A 118 3.72 -4.42 -10.45
N LYS A 119 3.74 -5.39 -11.35
CA LYS A 119 2.64 -6.30 -11.62
C LYS A 119 2.52 -7.29 -10.45
N LEU A 120 1.46 -7.20 -9.69
CA LEU A 120 1.16 -8.15 -8.63
C LEU A 120 0.27 -9.27 -9.18
N ILE A 121 0.72 -10.50 -9.02
CA ILE A 121 0.03 -11.72 -9.41
C ILE A 121 -0.60 -12.37 -8.18
N LEU A 122 -1.83 -12.84 -8.27
CA LEU A 122 -2.49 -13.61 -7.22
C LEU A 122 -1.88 -15.00 -7.10
N GLY A 123 -1.50 -15.39 -5.88
CA GLY A 123 -0.99 -16.72 -5.57
C GLY A 123 0.51 -16.87 -5.78
N ASP A 124 1.03 -18.05 -5.45
CA ASP A 124 2.44 -18.39 -5.54
C ASP A 124 2.65 -19.58 -6.47
N SER A 125 3.43 -19.37 -7.51
CA SER A 125 3.87 -20.45 -8.40
C SER A 125 4.84 -21.43 -7.71
N GLN A 126 5.51 -21.02 -6.64
CA GLN A 126 6.48 -21.86 -5.92
C GLN A 126 5.85 -22.64 -4.76
N LEU A 127 4.81 -22.11 -4.09
CA LEU A 127 4.12 -22.81 -3.00
C LEU A 127 3.06 -23.80 -3.50
N ASP A 128 2.54 -23.64 -4.71
CA ASP A 128 1.58 -24.57 -5.34
C ASP A 128 2.24 -25.81 -5.98
N GLY A 129 3.49 -26.12 -5.57
CA GLY A 129 4.17 -27.36 -5.97
C GLY A 129 4.75 -27.35 -7.38
N GLY A 130 5.19 -26.18 -7.87
CA GLY A 130 5.93 -26.10 -9.12
C GLY A 130 5.14 -26.50 -10.36
N ARG A 131 3.84 -26.23 -10.38
CA ARG A 131 3.06 -26.41 -11.62
C ARG A 131 3.64 -25.51 -12.70
N ALA A 132 4.14 -26.15 -13.73
CA ALA A 132 4.68 -25.52 -14.91
C ALA A 132 3.77 -24.39 -15.42
N ASP A 133 4.37 -23.37 -15.96
CA ASP A 133 3.95 -22.07 -16.51
C ASP A 133 2.71 -22.04 -17.46
N THR A 134 1.81 -23.02 -17.38
CA THR A 134 0.64 -23.17 -18.26
C THR A 134 -0.68 -22.76 -17.61
N THR A 135 -0.67 -22.42 -16.32
CA THR A 135 -1.91 -21.98 -15.64
C THR A 135 -2.08 -20.48 -15.86
N PRO A 136 -3.24 -20.02 -16.35
CA PRO A 136 -3.51 -18.60 -16.49
C PRO A 136 -3.32 -17.88 -15.17
N ARG A 137 -2.42 -16.88 -15.14
CA ARG A 137 -2.15 -16.10 -13.93
C ARG A 137 -3.26 -15.09 -13.73
N LEU A 138 -3.76 -14.97 -12.51
CA LEU A 138 -4.71 -13.92 -12.14
C LEU A 138 -3.93 -12.72 -11.60
N LEU A 139 -4.31 -11.53 -12.05
CA LEU A 139 -3.76 -10.30 -11.52
C LEU A 139 -4.33 -10.00 -10.12
N ASP A 140 -3.47 -9.54 -9.24
CA ASP A 140 -3.87 -8.99 -7.95
C ASP A 140 -4.00 -7.47 -8.01
N SER A 141 -2.96 -6.77 -8.50
CA SER A 141 -3.00 -5.32 -8.68
C SER A 141 -1.95 -4.86 -9.70
N THR A 142 -2.31 -3.88 -10.51
CA THR A 142 -1.41 -3.09 -11.35
C THR A 142 -1.49 -1.60 -10.98
N GLY A 143 -1.73 -1.31 -9.71
CA GLY A 143 -2.04 0.01 -9.15
C GLY A 143 -3.51 0.16 -8.82
N HIS A 144 -3.95 1.37 -8.47
CA HIS A 144 -5.35 1.63 -8.12
C HIS A 144 -6.04 2.50 -9.15
N LEU A 145 -7.31 2.17 -9.38
CA LEU A 145 -8.29 3.05 -10.05
C LEU A 145 -9.15 3.75 -9.01
N ILE A 146 -9.38 5.04 -9.20
CA ILE A 146 -10.30 5.81 -8.39
C ILE A 146 -11.43 6.37 -9.25
N PHE A 147 -12.67 6.07 -8.85
CA PHE A 147 -13.85 6.51 -9.57
C PHE A 147 -14.31 7.89 -9.12
N ARG A 148 -15.13 8.55 -9.93
CA ARG A 148 -15.79 9.83 -9.56
C ARG A 148 -16.57 9.76 -8.26
N SER A 149 -17.06 8.59 -7.89
CA SER A 149 -17.66 8.32 -6.58
C SER A 149 -16.65 8.21 -5.42
N ARG A 150 -15.36 8.30 -5.71
CA ARG A 150 -14.23 8.03 -4.78
C ARG A 150 -14.12 6.58 -4.35
N ARG A 151 -14.86 5.67 -5.00
CA ARG A 151 -14.59 4.23 -4.87
C ARG A 151 -13.21 3.95 -5.45
N ILE A 152 -12.44 3.13 -4.73
CA ILE A 152 -11.09 2.71 -5.14
C ILE A 152 -11.09 1.20 -5.28
N ILE A 153 -10.45 0.72 -6.32
CA ILE A 153 -10.24 -0.70 -6.57
C ILE A 153 -8.81 -0.96 -7.04
N ASP A 154 -8.30 -2.15 -6.78
CA ASP A 154 -7.09 -2.63 -7.43
C ASP A 154 -7.37 -2.81 -8.94
N ARG A 155 -6.56 -2.16 -9.79
CA ARG A 155 -6.67 -2.25 -11.24
C ARG A 155 -6.24 -3.65 -11.69
N GLY A 156 -7.08 -4.30 -12.47
CA GLY A 156 -6.85 -5.66 -12.98
C GLY A 156 -7.17 -6.77 -11.98
N HIS A 157 -7.65 -6.48 -10.76
CA HIS A 157 -7.87 -7.50 -9.74
C HIS A 157 -8.83 -8.60 -10.19
N GLY A 158 -8.33 -9.85 -10.17
CA GLY A 158 -9.09 -11.03 -10.55
C GLY A 158 -9.23 -11.24 -12.07
N GLU A 159 -8.63 -10.40 -12.89
CA GLU A 159 -8.51 -10.59 -14.33
C GLU A 159 -7.40 -11.60 -14.66
N LEU A 160 -7.58 -12.33 -15.76
CA LEU A 160 -6.48 -13.13 -16.33
C LEU A 160 -5.43 -12.18 -16.91
N ASP A 161 -4.15 -12.47 -16.64
CA ASP A 161 -3.03 -11.78 -17.29
C ASP A 161 -2.88 -12.31 -18.72
N VAL A 162 -3.37 -11.54 -19.67
CA VAL A 162 -3.24 -11.81 -21.12
C VAL A 162 -2.41 -10.74 -21.82
N GLY A 163 -1.60 -9.98 -21.08
CA GLY A 163 -0.75 -8.91 -21.59
C GLY A 163 -1.44 -7.54 -21.71
N GLN A 164 -2.62 -7.35 -21.09
CA GLN A 164 -3.37 -6.09 -21.16
C GLN A 164 -2.73 -4.95 -20.36
N TYR A 165 -1.78 -5.23 -19.48
CA TYR A 165 -1.06 -4.24 -18.65
C TYR A 165 0.46 -4.27 -18.87
N GLU A 166 0.93 -4.45 -20.10
CA GLU A 166 2.36 -4.51 -20.44
C GLU A 166 3.01 -3.12 -20.69
N THR A 167 2.27 -2.04 -20.46
CA THR A 167 2.78 -0.67 -20.59
C THR A 167 3.11 -0.08 -19.24
N SER A 168 4.32 0.47 -19.08
CA SER A 168 4.71 1.25 -17.90
C SER A 168 4.03 2.62 -17.96
N GLU A 169 3.34 3.01 -16.91
CA GLU A 169 2.51 4.23 -16.91
C GLU A 169 2.30 4.82 -15.52
N GLU A 170 1.86 6.08 -15.48
CA GLU A 170 1.40 6.72 -14.26
C GLU A 170 0.08 6.10 -13.81
N VAL A 171 -0.04 5.86 -12.50
CA VAL A 171 -1.26 5.38 -11.85
C VAL A 171 -1.63 6.26 -10.68
N PHE A 172 -2.88 6.17 -10.21
CA PHE A 172 -3.32 6.99 -9.08
C PHE A 172 -2.56 6.67 -7.80
N SER A 173 -2.38 5.41 -7.49
CA SER A 173 -1.60 4.94 -6.33
C SER A 173 -1.14 3.50 -6.53
N ILE A 174 -0.21 3.05 -5.72
CA ILE A 174 0.38 1.72 -5.76
C ILE A 174 -0.17 0.89 -4.59
N CYS A 175 -0.45 -0.38 -4.83
CA CYS A 175 -0.84 -1.33 -3.80
C CYS A 175 0.27 -1.51 -2.75
N GLY A 176 -0.08 -1.39 -1.47
CA GLY A 176 0.86 -1.48 -0.35
C GLY A 176 1.52 -2.84 -0.14
N ALA A 177 1.14 -3.88 -0.92
CA ALA A 177 1.76 -5.20 -0.82
C ALA A 177 3.23 -5.23 -1.23
N ALA A 178 3.61 -4.41 -2.23
CA ALA A 178 5.00 -4.21 -2.67
C ALA A 178 5.13 -2.83 -3.32
N VAL A 179 5.69 -1.87 -2.61
CA VAL A 179 5.82 -0.48 -3.10
C VAL A 179 7.18 0.09 -2.75
N LEU A 180 7.90 0.56 -3.76
CA LEU A 180 9.16 1.30 -3.60
C LEU A 180 8.87 2.79 -3.48
N PHE A 181 9.35 3.41 -2.42
CA PHE A 181 9.23 4.84 -2.17
C PHE A 181 10.58 5.55 -2.30
N ARG A 182 10.56 6.76 -2.85
CA ARG A 182 11.67 7.69 -2.82
C ARG A 182 11.72 8.41 -1.46
N ARG A 183 12.87 8.42 -0.78
CA ARG A 183 13.07 9.09 0.50
C ARG A 183 12.60 10.54 0.47
N ARG A 184 13.04 11.32 -0.52
CA ARG A 184 12.66 12.71 -0.65
C ARG A 184 11.14 12.93 -0.73
N MET A 185 10.41 12.04 -1.42
CA MET A 185 8.94 12.09 -1.44
C MET A 185 8.37 11.84 -0.05
N LEU A 186 8.87 10.82 0.67
CA LEU A 186 8.42 10.50 2.03
C LEU A 186 8.62 11.70 2.97
N GLU A 187 9.76 12.37 2.92
CA GLU A 187 10.04 13.56 3.72
C GLU A 187 9.09 14.72 3.41
N GLU A 188 8.77 14.94 2.13
CA GLU A 188 7.83 16.00 1.72
C GLU A 188 6.38 15.71 2.13
N VAL A 189 5.93 14.45 2.13
CA VAL A 189 4.55 14.10 2.52
C VAL A 189 4.36 13.97 4.02
N GLN A 190 5.44 13.99 4.79
CA GLN A 190 5.40 13.86 6.24
C GLN A 190 4.55 14.98 6.87
N ILE A 191 3.73 14.61 7.86
CA ILE A 191 2.92 15.51 8.67
C ILE A 191 3.12 15.13 10.13
N ASP A 192 3.53 16.09 10.96
CA ASP A 192 3.74 15.92 12.41
C ASP A 192 4.65 14.72 12.76
N GLY A 193 5.64 14.41 11.91
CA GLY A 193 6.56 13.28 12.10
C GLY A 193 6.03 11.93 11.59
N GLU A 194 4.82 11.89 11.00
CA GLU A 194 4.22 10.69 10.41
C GLU A 194 4.34 10.71 8.88
N TYR A 195 4.93 9.67 8.28
CA TYR A 195 4.93 9.44 6.83
C TYR A 195 3.59 8.87 6.39
N PHE A 196 3.18 7.77 7.02
CA PHE A 196 1.82 7.22 6.94
C PHE A 196 1.00 7.75 8.11
N ASP A 197 -0.25 8.07 7.86
CA ASP A 197 -1.16 8.56 8.88
C ASP A 197 -1.55 7.42 9.83
N GLU A 198 -1.10 7.47 11.08
CA GLU A 198 -1.35 6.41 12.08
C GLU A 198 -2.81 6.29 12.50
N ASP A 199 -3.66 7.31 12.24
CA ASP A 199 -5.10 7.24 12.43
C ASP A 199 -5.77 6.18 11.54
N PHE A 200 -5.10 5.75 10.46
CA PHE A 200 -5.57 4.67 9.60
C PHE A 200 -5.41 3.30 10.24
N PHE A 201 -4.35 3.07 10.97
CA PHE A 201 -3.93 1.78 11.50
C PHE A 201 -3.57 0.80 10.37
N ALA A 202 -4.54 0.39 9.55
CA ALA A 202 -4.36 -0.45 8.36
C ALA A 202 -5.50 -0.20 7.36
N TYR A 203 -5.25 -0.50 6.09
CA TYR A 203 -6.12 -0.35 4.92
C TYR A 203 -6.33 1.09 4.45
N LYS A 204 -6.07 1.34 3.16
CA LYS A 204 -6.12 2.62 2.43
C LYS A 204 -5.04 3.64 2.82
N GLU A 205 -4.11 3.30 3.68
CA GLU A 205 -2.93 4.12 3.99
C GLU A 205 -2.02 4.27 2.78
N ASP A 206 -1.93 3.25 1.93
CA ASP A 206 -1.21 3.23 0.65
C ASP A 206 -1.82 4.21 -0.35
N VAL A 207 -3.14 4.23 -0.42
CA VAL A 207 -3.85 5.21 -1.25
C VAL A 207 -3.69 6.63 -0.69
N ASP A 208 -3.80 6.79 0.63
CA ASP A 208 -3.68 8.09 1.29
C ASP A 208 -2.33 8.74 1.06
N ILE A 209 -1.24 8.00 1.25
CA ILE A 209 0.12 8.54 1.06
C ILE A 209 0.38 8.92 -0.40
N CYS A 210 -0.07 8.07 -1.36
CA CYS A 210 0.06 8.38 -2.78
C CYS A 210 -0.81 9.58 -3.19
N TRP A 211 -2.04 9.71 -2.66
CA TRP A 211 -2.88 10.88 -2.94
C TRP A 211 -2.24 12.17 -2.43
N ARG A 212 -1.71 12.16 -1.18
CA ARG A 212 -0.93 13.29 -0.64
C ARG A 212 0.28 13.62 -1.50
N ALA A 213 1.02 12.60 -1.92
CA ALA A 213 2.19 12.77 -2.79
C ALA A 213 1.81 13.45 -4.10
N GLN A 214 0.71 13.02 -4.75
CA GLN A 214 0.23 13.65 -5.98
C GLN A 214 -0.22 15.10 -5.76
N LEU A 215 -0.89 15.41 -4.66
CA LEU A 215 -1.23 16.79 -4.30
C LEU A 215 0.02 17.68 -4.17
N LEU A 216 1.15 17.11 -3.78
CA LEU A 216 2.47 17.77 -3.71
C LEU A 216 3.25 17.72 -5.03
N GLY A 217 2.68 17.16 -6.10
CA GLY A 217 3.28 17.12 -7.44
C GLY A 217 4.17 15.91 -7.71
N TRP A 218 4.22 14.92 -6.80
CA TRP A 218 4.86 13.64 -7.02
C TRP A 218 3.97 12.71 -7.86
N ARG A 219 4.58 11.73 -8.54
CA ARG A 219 3.88 10.76 -9.38
C ARG A 219 4.02 9.35 -8.82
N SER A 220 2.98 8.53 -8.97
CA SER A 220 3.03 7.09 -8.74
C SER A 220 3.13 6.39 -10.08
N PHE A 221 4.01 5.39 -10.20
CA PHE A 221 4.32 4.76 -11.47
C PHE A 221 4.23 3.24 -11.38
N TYR A 222 3.55 2.64 -12.34
CA TYR A 222 3.48 1.20 -12.52
C TYR A 222 4.45 0.74 -13.59
N THR A 223 5.15 -0.39 -13.35
CA THR A 223 5.98 -1.04 -14.37
C THR A 223 5.72 -2.55 -14.41
N PRO A 224 5.34 -3.12 -15.57
CA PRO A 224 5.13 -4.56 -15.70
C PRO A 224 6.43 -5.37 -15.63
N ALA A 225 7.60 -4.73 -15.86
CA ALA A 225 8.89 -5.37 -15.75
C ALA A 225 9.25 -5.79 -14.31
N ALA A 226 8.66 -5.14 -13.31
CA ALA A 226 8.74 -5.56 -11.92
C ALA A 226 7.54 -6.46 -11.61
N THR A 227 7.77 -7.73 -11.32
CA THR A 227 6.70 -8.69 -11.00
C THR A 227 6.87 -9.20 -9.58
N ALA A 228 5.75 -9.36 -8.88
CA ALA A 228 5.71 -10.01 -7.57
C ALA A 228 4.43 -10.84 -7.42
N HIS A 229 4.48 -11.88 -6.60
CA HIS A 229 3.35 -12.75 -6.27
C HIS A 229 2.82 -12.38 -4.88
N HIS A 230 1.53 -12.20 -4.74
CA HIS A 230 0.90 -11.86 -3.48
C HIS A 230 -0.02 -13.00 -3.05
N LEU A 231 0.37 -13.69 -1.98
CA LEU A 231 -0.26 -14.93 -1.56
C LEU A 231 -1.64 -14.74 -0.96
N ARG A 232 -2.06 -13.53 -0.76
CA ARG A 232 -3.29 -13.13 -0.06
C ARG A 232 -4.00 -14.36 0.55
N GLY A 233 -4.08 -14.49 1.85
CA GLY A 233 -4.83 -15.57 2.52
C GLY A 233 -6.33 -15.61 2.14
N TRP A 234 -6.67 -15.07 0.99
CA TRP A 234 -8.02 -14.86 0.45
C TRP A 234 -8.22 -15.70 -0.80
N LYS A 235 -8.93 -16.79 -0.59
CA LYS A 235 -9.53 -17.52 -1.70
C LYS A 235 -10.59 -16.64 -2.34
N ARG A 236 -10.59 -16.67 -3.68
CA ARG A 236 -11.55 -16.15 -4.65
C ARG A 236 -12.94 -15.83 -4.07
N ARG A 237 -13.40 -14.53 -4.14
CA ARG A 237 -14.74 -14.04 -3.78
C ARG A 237 -15.31 -14.67 -2.51
N ASP A 238 -14.59 -14.57 -1.42
CA ASP A 238 -15.18 -14.93 -0.14
C ASP A 238 -16.39 -14.02 0.13
N ASP A 239 -17.45 -14.63 0.61
CA ASP A 239 -18.62 -13.92 1.06
C ASP A 239 -18.16 -12.78 1.99
N ARG A 240 -18.61 -11.55 1.76
CA ARG A 240 -18.30 -10.40 2.59
C ARG A 240 -18.46 -10.68 4.09
N ARG A 241 -19.28 -11.68 4.43
CA ARG A 241 -19.47 -12.14 5.81
C ARG A 241 -18.21 -12.74 6.42
N SER A 242 -17.34 -13.36 5.64
CA SER A 242 -16.07 -13.96 6.10
C SER A 242 -14.97 -12.92 6.36
N VAL A 243 -15.13 -11.66 5.86
CA VAL A 243 -14.17 -10.59 6.08
C VAL A 243 -14.13 -10.22 7.56
N PRO A 244 -12.96 -10.24 8.23
CA PRO A 244 -12.84 -9.85 9.63
C PRO A 244 -13.40 -8.44 9.89
N TRP A 245 -14.10 -8.27 11.03
CA TRP A 245 -14.72 -7.00 11.40
C TRP A 245 -13.72 -5.85 11.42
N VAL A 246 -12.52 -6.07 11.97
CA VAL A 246 -11.45 -5.06 12.05
C VAL A 246 -11.12 -4.50 10.67
N ARG A 247 -11.01 -5.37 9.64
CA ARG A 247 -10.77 -4.95 8.26
C ARG A 247 -11.91 -4.10 7.70
N LYS A 248 -13.16 -4.52 7.92
CA LYS A 248 -14.33 -3.77 7.49
C LYS A 248 -14.38 -2.39 8.14
N TYR A 249 -14.16 -2.35 9.47
CA TYR A 249 -14.14 -1.14 10.27
C TYR A 249 -13.10 -0.13 9.77
N HIS A 250 -11.84 -0.54 9.67
CA HIS A 250 -10.77 0.35 9.21
C HIS A 250 -10.95 0.76 7.74
N SER A 251 -11.27 -0.17 6.85
CA SER A 251 -11.49 0.15 5.44
C SER A 251 -12.62 1.15 5.23
N PHE A 252 -13.70 1.06 6.03
CA PHE A 252 -14.83 1.98 5.96
C PHE A 252 -14.45 3.36 6.53
N LYS A 253 -13.94 3.41 7.76
CA LYS A 253 -13.49 4.64 8.43
C LYS A 253 -12.46 5.38 7.57
N ASN A 254 -11.46 4.67 7.09
CA ASN A 254 -10.32 5.25 6.37
C ASN A 254 -10.72 5.82 5.00
N HIS A 255 -11.75 5.27 4.37
CA HIS A 255 -12.30 5.85 3.14
C HIS A 255 -12.73 7.32 3.34
N TYR A 256 -13.45 7.58 4.42
CA TYR A 256 -13.89 8.94 4.73
C TYR A 256 -12.75 9.82 5.27
N LEU A 257 -11.86 9.28 6.10
CA LEU A 257 -10.69 10.03 6.58
C LEU A 257 -9.80 10.51 5.43
N MET A 258 -9.54 9.63 4.45
CA MET A 258 -8.77 9.95 3.26
C MET A 258 -9.44 11.08 2.45
N MET A 259 -10.76 11.01 2.23
CA MET A 259 -11.51 12.06 1.54
C MET A 259 -11.48 13.38 2.33
N ILE A 260 -11.70 13.35 3.64
CA ILE A 260 -11.66 14.55 4.49
C ILE A 260 -10.32 15.26 4.35
N LYS A 261 -9.22 14.53 4.28
CA LYS A 261 -7.86 15.10 4.21
C LYS A 261 -7.51 15.61 2.82
N ASN A 262 -7.77 14.80 1.78
CA ASN A 262 -7.13 14.96 0.47
C ASN A 262 -8.06 15.54 -0.62
N GLU A 263 -9.38 15.48 -0.42
CA GLU A 263 -10.34 15.89 -1.46
C GLU A 263 -10.28 17.40 -1.75
N LEU A 264 -10.27 17.75 -3.05
CA LEU A 264 -10.37 19.14 -3.50
C LEU A 264 -11.84 19.59 -3.60
N PRO A 265 -12.22 20.73 -3.00
CA PRO A 265 -13.63 21.19 -3.00
C PRO A 265 -14.26 21.27 -4.38
N SER A 266 -13.50 21.75 -5.38
CA SER A 266 -13.99 21.86 -6.76
C SER A 266 -14.30 20.50 -7.39
N LEU A 267 -13.47 19.47 -7.12
CA LEU A 267 -13.69 18.11 -7.61
C LEU A 267 -14.79 17.40 -6.83
N PHE A 268 -14.91 17.68 -5.53
CA PHE A 268 -16.03 17.20 -4.73
C PHE A 268 -17.36 17.67 -5.29
N TRP A 269 -17.50 18.98 -5.57
CA TRP A 269 -18.75 19.52 -6.11
C TRP A 269 -19.01 19.10 -7.56
N ARG A 270 -17.97 18.94 -8.39
CA ARG A 270 -18.09 18.37 -9.73
C ARG A 270 -18.70 16.96 -9.70
N ASP A 271 -18.27 16.14 -8.73
CA ASP A 271 -18.61 14.72 -8.63
C ASP A 271 -19.58 14.43 -7.48
N PHE A 272 -20.30 15.46 -7.00
CA PHE A 272 -21.15 15.35 -5.81
C PHE A 272 -22.19 14.22 -5.90
N LEU A 273 -22.88 14.10 -7.05
CA LEU A 273 -23.94 13.09 -7.20
C LEU A 273 -23.42 11.64 -7.13
N PRO A 274 -22.35 11.22 -7.83
CA PRO A 274 -21.79 9.88 -7.65
C PRO A 274 -21.22 9.64 -6.26
N ILE A 275 -20.63 10.65 -5.59
CA ILE A 275 -20.16 10.53 -4.20
C ILE A 275 -21.35 10.33 -3.26
N LEU A 276 -22.38 11.15 -3.36
CA LEU A 276 -23.59 11.04 -2.55
C LEU A 276 -24.27 9.68 -2.73
N TRP A 277 -24.42 9.24 -3.99
CA TRP A 277 -25.03 7.95 -4.30
C TRP A 277 -24.28 6.77 -3.65
N LEU A 278 -22.94 6.74 -3.77
CA LEU A 278 -22.13 5.73 -3.13
C LEU A 278 -22.28 5.80 -1.60
N GLY A 279 -22.26 7.01 -1.03
CA GLY A 279 -22.43 7.23 0.40
C GLY A 279 -23.77 6.73 0.93
N VAL A 280 -24.88 7.09 0.26
CA VAL A 280 -26.24 6.64 0.63
C VAL A 280 -26.33 5.11 0.55
N ARG A 281 -25.86 4.50 -0.54
CA ARG A 281 -25.84 3.03 -0.68
C ARG A 281 -25.05 2.35 0.44
N ALA A 282 -23.89 2.92 0.79
CA ALA A 282 -23.05 2.41 1.87
C ALA A 282 -23.77 2.51 3.22
N MET A 283 -24.42 3.66 3.52
CA MET A 283 -25.18 3.85 4.76
C MET A 283 -26.38 2.88 4.84
N VAL A 284 -27.15 2.73 3.78
CA VAL A 284 -28.26 1.77 3.71
C VAL A 284 -27.74 0.35 3.93
N TYR A 285 -26.64 -0.03 3.25
CA TYR A 285 -26.05 -1.36 3.38
C TYR A 285 -25.63 -1.65 4.82
N ILE A 286 -24.88 -0.76 5.48
CA ILE A 286 -24.43 -1.00 6.86
C ILE A 286 -25.62 -1.01 7.84
N SER A 287 -26.65 -0.20 7.60
CA SER A 287 -27.84 -0.19 8.47
C SER A 287 -28.60 -1.52 8.46
N ILE A 288 -28.67 -2.18 7.30
CA ILE A 288 -29.44 -3.42 7.13
C ILE A 288 -28.57 -4.65 7.37
N MET A 289 -27.38 -4.69 6.79
CA MET A 289 -26.56 -5.90 6.70
C MET A 289 -25.45 -5.98 7.74
N GLU A 290 -24.90 -4.84 8.18
CA GLU A 290 -23.74 -4.79 9.07
C GLU A 290 -23.85 -3.63 10.10
N PRO A 291 -24.86 -3.60 10.98
CA PRO A 291 -25.10 -2.45 11.88
C PRO A 291 -23.93 -2.12 12.79
N ALA A 292 -23.09 -3.11 13.15
CA ALA A 292 -21.89 -2.89 13.97
C ALA A 292 -20.90 -1.90 13.31
N LEU A 293 -20.92 -1.74 11.98
CA LEU A 293 -20.07 -0.79 11.27
C LEU A 293 -20.46 0.68 11.47
N TRP A 294 -21.63 0.97 12.08
CA TRP A 294 -21.96 2.33 12.51
C TRP A 294 -20.92 2.90 13.47
N SER A 295 -20.24 2.05 14.26
CA SER A 295 -19.12 2.46 15.10
C SER A 295 -18.02 3.16 14.31
N SER A 296 -17.71 2.69 13.09
CA SER A 296 -16.70 3.31 12.22
C SER A 296 -17.09 4.71 11.73
N VAL A 297 -18.41 4.96 11.54
CA VAL A 297 -18.95 6.27 11.18
C VAL A 297 -18.90 7.22 12.38
N LEU A 298 -19.34 6.74 13.55
CA LEU A 298 -19.36 7.54 14.78
C LEU A 298 -17.94 7.92 15.23
N ASP A 299 -17.01 7.01 15.07
CA ASP A 299 -15.60 7.23 15.43
C ASP A 299 -14.92 8.28 14.56
N LEU A 300 -15.42 8.59 13.34
CA LEU A 300 -14.92 9.70 12.54
C LEU A 300 -14.92 11.04 13.31
N ARG A 301 -15.84 11.22 14.27
CA ARG A 301 -15.88 12.42 15.13
C ARG A 301 -14.60 12.56 15.95
N LYS A 302 -14.02 11.45 16.41
CA LYS A 302 -12.78 11.45 17.20
C LYS A 302 -11.57 11.86 16.35
N TYR A 303 -11.57 11.47 15.07
CA TYR A 303 -10.49 11.74 14.13
C TYR A 303 -10.65 13.08 13.41
N TRP A 304 -11.84 13.68 13.41
CA TRP A 304 -12.15 14.90 12.67
C TRP A 304 -11.19 16.07 12.96
N PRO A 305 -10.86 16.45 14.20
CA PRO A 305 -9.94 17.56 14.46
C PRO A 305 -8.56 17.32 13.87
N ARG A 306 -8.02 16.09 14.03
CA ARG A 306 -6.70 15.72 13.47
C ARG A 306 -6.73 15.68 11.94
N ALA A 307 -7.78 15.11 11.35
CA ALA A 307 -7.94 15.07 9.90
C ALA A 307 -8.01 16.50 9.29
N GLN A 308 -8.73 17.43 9.95
CA GLN A 308 -8.78 18.84 9.52
C GLN A 308 -7.44 19.55 9.70
N HIS A 309 -6.69 19.27 10.75
CA HIS A 309 -5.34 19.77 10.94
C HIS A 309 -4.42 19.27 9.81
N LYS A 310 -4.37 17.96 9.57
CA LYS A 310 -3.60 17.34 8.48
C LYS A 310 -4.01 17.91 7.11
N ARG A 311 -5.32 18.09 6.87
CA ARG A 311 -5.84 18.73 5.64
C ARG A 311 -5.28 20.14 5.44
N ARG A 312 -5.26 20.99 6.47
CA ARG A 312 -4.71 22.35 6.35
C ARG A 312 -3.25 22.33 5.90
N ILE A 313 -2.45 21.43 6.45
CA ILE A 313 -1.04 21.26 6.09
C ILE A 313 -0.91 20.78 4.64
N ILE A 314 -1.66 19.74 4.24
CA ILE A 314 -1.64 19.20 2.87
C ILE A 314 -2.03 20.29 1.85
N MET A 315 -3.14 20.99 2.09
CA MET A 315 -3.65 21.99 1.17
C MET A 315 -2.75 23.22 1.10
N GLY A 316 -2.09 23.61 2.20
CA GLY A 316 -1.10 24.68 2.25
C GLY A 316 0.18 24.37 1.47
N ARG A 317 0.53 23.09 1.32
CA ARG A 317 1.70 22.61 0.56
C ARG A 317 1.37 22.17 -0.87
N ARG A 318 0.10 22.15 -1.25
CA ARG A 318 -0.37 21.65 -2.55
C ARG A 318 0.27 22.39 -3.72
N ARG A 319 0.77 21.64 -4.69
CA ARG A 319 1.33 22.12 -5.97
C ARG A 319 0.50 21.68 -7.19
N ALA A 320 -0.21 20.52 -7.06
CA ALA A 320 -1.03 20.01 -8.15
C ALA A 320 -2.25 20.91 -8.44
N SER A 321 -2.54 21.12 -9.71
CA SER A 321 -3.75 21.82 -10.14
C SER A 321 -5.01 20.93 -9.97
N VAL A 322 -6.18 21.53 -10.09
CA VAL A 322 -7.45 20.80 -10.06
C VAL A 322 -7.55 19.84 -11.25
N GLU A 323 -7.08 20.27 -12.43
CA GLU A 323 -7.07 19.47 -13.66
C GLU A 323 -6.15 18.25 -13.52
N MET A 324 -4.94 18.45 -12.97
CA MET A 324 -4.00 17.34 -12.71
C MET A 324 -4.61 16.28 -11.80
N MET A 325 -5.32 16.68 -10.76
CA MET A 325 -5.99 15.75 -9.87
C MET A 325 -7.26 15.17 -10.49
N GLY A 326 -7.99 15.99 -11.24
CA GLY A 326 -9.28 15.64 -11.85
C GLY A 326 -9.20 14.53 -12.89
N ARG A 327 -8.04 14.32 -13.52
CA ARG A 327 -7.81 13.28 -14.53
C ARG A 327 -7.92 11.86 -13.97
N TRP A 328 -7.69 11.71 -12.68
CA TRP A 328 -7.69 10.40 -12.02
C TRP A 328 -9.08 9.86 -11.72
N PHE A 329 -10.09 10.73 -11.60
CA PHE A 329 -11.45 10.34 -11.24
C PHE A 329 -12.27 9.94 -12.48
N VAL A 330 -12.30 8.62 -12.75
CA VAL A 330 -12.99 8.01 -13.90
C VAL A 330 -14.44 7.64 -13.62
#